data_5ac617a18ce72c372d90bba0477c8db0
#
_entry.id   5ac617a18ce72c372d90bba0477c8db0
#
_cell.length_a   1.000
_cell.length_b   1.000
_cell.length_c   1.000
_cell.angle_alpha   90.00
_cell.angle_beta   90.00
_cell.angle_gamma   90.00
#
_symmetry.space_group_name_H-M   'P 1'
#
loop_
_entity.id
_entity.type
_entity.pdbx_description
1 polymer ?
#
loop_
_entity_poly.entity_id
_entity_poly.type
_entity_poly.pdbx_seq_one_letter_code
_entity_poly.pdbx_strand_id
1 'polypeptide(L)'
;WSMYSGFENLKMLSNIKGVVSAEEIYEIMIYFGLDPKSKKKVNKYSLGMRQKLALCQALMEHPKILLLDEPTNALDQHSIDLFRERILEEKKNDTITILTSHNKEDIEILADEKICMEFGKIKELM
;
A
#
# COMPACT_ATOMS: atom_id res chain seq x y z
N TRP A 1 6.20 16.53 0.83
CA TRP A 1 5.99 16.51 2.25
C TRP A 1 6.99 15.66 3.05
N SER A 2 8.16 15.52 2.50
CA SER A 2 9.28 14.80 3.11
C SER A 2 9.80 15.43 4.40
N MET A 3 9.45 16.69 4.66
CA MET A 3 9.85 17.44 5.87
C MET A 3 8.96 17.17 7.07
N TYR A 4 7.92 16.38 6.92
CA TYR A 4 6.97 16.03 7.96
C TYR A 4 7.12 14.57 8.38
N SER A 5 6.60 14.21 9.53
CA SER A 5 6.56 12.81 9.97
C SER A 5 5.60 11.99 9.10
N GLY A 6 5.66 10.66 9.23
CA GLY A 6 4.73 9.79 8.53
C GLY A 6 3.28 10.08 8.88
N PHE A 7 2.98 10.19 10.17
CA PHE A 7 1.62 10.50 10.63
C PHE A 7 1.14 11.86 10.10
N GLU A 8 1.97 12.88 10.17
CA GLU A 8 1.63 14.21 9.67
C GLU A 8 1.30 14.20 8.18
N ASN A 9 2.08 13.43 7.39
CA ASN A 9 1.81 13.25 5.97
C ASN A 9 0.44 12.64 5.72
N LEU A 10 0.13 11.53 6.39
CA LEU A 10 -1.16 10.87 6.23
C LEU A 10 -2.32 11.75 6.71
N LYS A 11 -2.12 12.47 7.79
CA LYS A 11 -3.14 13.37 8.34
C LYS A 11 -3.45 14.52 7.37
N MET A 12 -2.44 15.12 6.77
CA MET A 12 -2.64 16.18 5.77
C MET A 12 -3.40 15.66 4.55
N LEU A 13 -3.06 14.45 4.08
CA LEU A 13 -3.76 13.82 2.96
C LEU A 13 -5.21 13.49 3.31
N SER A 14 -5.46 12.96 4.50
CA SER A 14 -6.81 12.63 4.95
C SER A 14 -7.70 13.87 5.08
N ASN A 15 -7.13 15.00 5.45
CA ASN A 15 -7.87 16.26 5.60
C ASN A 15 -8.42 16.79 4.27
N ILE A 16 -7.87 16.36 3.14
CA ILE A 16 -8.37 16.77 1.82
C ILE A 16 -9.80 16.29 1.62
N LYS A 17 -10.10 15.06 2.02
CA LYS A 17 -11.44 14.47 1.90
C LYS A 17 -12.20 14.43 3.23
N GLY A 18 -11.49 14.50 4.35
CA GLY A 18 -12.08 14.48 5.68
C GLY A 18 -12.72 13.14 6.08
N VAL A 19 -12.29 12.02 5.47
CA VAL A 19 -12.95 10.71 5.65
C VAL A 19 -12.18 9.75 6.56
N VAL A 20 -10.96 10.10 6.97
CA VAL A 20 -10.12 9.22 7.78
C VAL A 20 -9.80 9.89 9.12
N SER A 21 -10.08 9.20 10.21
CA SER A 21 -9.77 9.68 11.55
C SER A 21 -8.29 9.46 11.90
N ALA A 22 -7.81 10.20 12.91
CA ALA A 22 -6.45 9.98 13.45
C ALA A 22 -6.27 8.55 13.96
N GLU A 23 -7.30 7.97 14.54
CA GLU A 23 -7.28 6.60 15.05
C GLU A 23 -7.08 5.58 13.93
N GLU A 24 -7.76 5.76 12.80
CA GLU A 24 -7.62 4.90 11.63
C GLU A 24 -6.22 5.01 11.03
N ILE A 25 -5.65 6.20 11.01
CA ILE A 25 -4.26 6.40 10.57
C ILE A 25 -3.29 5.67 11.51
N TYR A 26 -3.49 5.78 12.81
CA TYR A 26 -2.69 5.07 13.80
C TYR A 26 -2.74 3.56 13.58
N GLU A 27 -3.93 3.02 13.39
CA GLU A 27 -4.14 1.59 13.20
C GLU A 27 -3.41 1.06 11.97
N ILE A 28 -3.50 1.75 10.83
CA ILE A 28 -2.86 1.27 9.61
C ILE A 28 -1.33 1.41 9.67
N MET A 29 -0.83 2.46 10.31
CA MET A 29 0.61 2.61 10.50
C MET A 29 1.16 1.48 11.37
N ILE A 30 0.50 1.19 12.49
CA ILE A 30 0.89 0.09 13.38
C ILE A 30 0.82 -1.25 12.64
N TYR A 31 -0.21 -1.47 11.85
CA TYR A 31 -0.37 -2.68 11.05
C TYR A 31 0.86 -2.96 10.19
N PHE A 32 1.41 -1.93 9.53
CA PHE A 32 2.59 -2.07 8.69
C PHE A 32 3.91 -1.87 9.44
N GLY A 33 3.88 -1.75 10.75
CA GLY A 33 5.09 -1.64 11.56
C GLY A 33 5.74 -0.26 11.60
N LEU A 34 4.98 0.78 11.28
CA LEU A 34 5.42 2.16 11.42
C LEU A 34 4.91 2.74 12.75
N ASP A 35 5.78 3.45 13.47
CA ASP A 35 5.38 4.12 14.71
C ASP A 35 4.67 5.45 14.40
N PRO A 36 3.35 5.55 14.65
CA PRO A 36 2.61 6.78 14.36
C PRO A 36 2.99 7.95 15.27
N LYS A 37 3.64 7.68 16.40
CA LYS A 37 4.09 8.71 17.35
C LYS A 37 5.49 9.20 17.05
N SER A 38 6.22 8.56 16.14
CA SER A 38 7.57 8.95 15.77
C SER A 38 7.57 10.34 15.11
N LYS A 39 8.48 11.19 15.55
CA LYS A 39 8.71 12.50 14.95
C LYS A 39 9.72 12.47 13.81
N LYS A 40 10.20 11.28 13.47
CA LYS A 40 11.15 11.09 12.37
C LYS A 40 10.51 11.56 11.06
N LYS A 41 11.21 12.43 10.36
CA LYS A 41 10.73 12.98 9.10
C LYS A 41 10.86 11.95 7.97
N VAL A 42 9.93 11.99 7.02
CA VAL A 42 9.89 11.03 5.92
C VAL A 42 11.18 11.06 5.07
N ASN A 43 11.84 12.22 4.97
CA ASN A 43 13.13 12.30 4.26
C ASN A 43 14.23 11.45 4.92
N LYS A 44 14.05 11.02 6.16
CA LYS A 44 14.96 10.14 6.90
C LYS A 44 14.50 8.66 6.89
N TYR A 45 13.38 8.38 6.27
CA TYR A 45 12.88 7.01 6.17
C TYR A 45 13.76 6.16 5.25
N SER A 46 13.91 4.88 5.59
CA SER A 46 14.46 3.89 4.67
C SER A 46 13.51 3.71 3.48
N LEU A 47 13.98 3.08 2.42
CA LEU A 47 13.14 2.77 1.26
C LEU A 47 11.95 1.90 1.66
N GLY A 48 12.16 0.90 2.50
CA GLY A 48 11.09 0.03 3.02
C GLY A 48 10.07 0.81 3.85
N MET A 49 10.51 1.74 4.69
CA MET A 49 9.61 2.59 5.47
C MET A 49 8.77 3.50 4.57
N ARG A 50 9.36 4.07 3.53
CA ARG A 50 8.63 4.88 2.54
C ARG A 50 7.58 4.05 1.81
N GLN A 51 7.93 2.83 1.45
CA GLN A 51 7.00 1.92 0.79
C GLN A 51 5.83 1.58 1.70
N LYS A 52 6.08 1.29 2.98
CA LYS A 52 5.03 1.05 3.97
C LYS A 52 4.11 2.25 4.12
N LEU A 53 4.68 3.46 4.16
CA LEU A 53 3.87 4.68 4.25
C LEU A 53 2.99 4.87 3.03
N ALA A 54 3.51 4.58 1.83
CA ALA A 54 2.74 4.63 0.60
C ALA A 54 1.56 3.64 0.62
N LEU A 55 1.77 2.44 1.17
CA LEU A 55 0.70 1.45 1.35
C LEU A 55 -0.34 1.94 2.34
N CYS A 56 0.07 2.55 3.45
CA CYS A 56 -0.85 3.16 4.40
C CYS A 56 -1.73 4.21 3.72
N GLN A 57 -1.13 5.08 2.92
CA GLN A 57 -1.84 6.11 2.18
C GLN A 57 -2.89 5.51 1.23
N ALA A 58 -2.50 4.49 0.48
CA ALA A 58 -3.38 3.85 -0.49
C ALA A 58 -4.56 3.14 0.17
N LEU A 59 -4.36 2.56 1.34
CA LEU A 59 -5.34 1.69 2.00
C LEU A 59 -6.19 2.37 3.07
N MET A 60 -5.73 3.50 3.63
CA MET A 60 -6.39 4.11 4.79
C MET A 60 -7.83 4.56 4.54
N GLU A 61 -8.16 4.91 3.31
CA GLU A 61 -9.50 5.39 2.95
C GLU A 61 -10.44 4.27 2.48
N HIS A 62 -10.01 3.01 2.49
CA HIS A 62 -10.75 1.86 1.97
C HIS A 62 -11.31 2.13 0.57
N PRO A 63 -10.47 2.44 -0.42
CA PRO A 63 -10.94 2.82 -1.74
C PRO A 63 -11.63 1.66 -2.45
N LYS A 64 -12.52 1.99 -3.38
CA LYS A 64 -13.17 0.97 -4.22
C LYS A 64 -12.25 0.44 -5.30
N ILE A 65 -11.29 1.25 -5.73
CA ILE A 65 -10.30 0.88 -6.74
C ILE A 65 -8.91 1.20 -6.20
N LEU A 66 -8.05 0.19 -6.17
CA LEU A 66 -6.64 0.30 -5.78
C LEU A 66 -5.76 0.11 -7.00
N LEU A 67 -4.85 1.05 -7.21
CA LEU A 67 -3.83 0.94 -8.26
C LEU A 67 -2.46 0.89 -7.59
N LEU A 68 -1.77 -0.22 -7.72
CA LEU A 68 -0.50 -0.45 -7.03
C LEU A 68 0.57 -0.87 -8.02
N ASP A 69 1.67 -0.12 -8.06
CA ASP A 69 2.81 -0.41 -8.93
C ASP A 69 3.95 -0.96 -8.09
N GLU A 70 4.28 -2.25 -8.31
CA GLU A 70 5.33 -2.96 -7.58
C GLU A 70 5.23 -2.79 -6.06
N PRO A 71 4.06 -3.08 -5.45
CA PRO A 71 3.81 -2.70 -4.04
C PRO A 71 4.67 -3.43 -3.02
N THR A 72 5.24 -4.59 -3.35
CA THR A 72 6.07 -5.37 -2.42
C THR A 72 7.56 -5.08 -2.54
N ASN A 73 7.97 -4.20 -3.45
CA ASN A 73 9.37 -3.81 -3.58
C ASN A 73 9.86 -3.20 -2.26
N ALA A 74 11.10 -3.55 -1.88
CA ALA A 74 11.77 -3.08 -0.68
C ALA A 74 11.12 -3.49 0.65
N LEU A 75 10.10 -4.34 0.63
CA LEU A 75 9.49 -4.89 1.83
C LEU A 75 10.21 -6.17 2.27
N ASP A 76 10.34 -6.37 3.58
CA ASP A 76 10.75 -7.65 4.14
C ASP A 76 9.61 -8.67 4.01
N GLN A 77 9.91 -9.95 4.24
CA GLN A 77 8.91 -11.01 4.07
C GLN A 77 7.70 -10.84 4.97
N HIS A 78 7.91 -10.42 6.21
CA HIS A 78 6.80 -10.18 7.14
C HIS A 78 5.84 -9.11 6.62
N SER A 79 6.38 -8.00 6.12
CA SER A 79 5.58 -6.92 5.54
C SER A 79 4.88 -7.33 4.24
N ILE A 80 5.52 -8.18 3.44
CA ILE A 80 4.89 -8.75 2.24
C ILE A 80 3.68 -9.60 2.65
N ASP A 81 3.83 -10.42 3.67
CA ASP A 81 2.72 -11.25 4.17
C ASP A 81 1.55 -10.40 4.67
N LEU A 82 1.85 -9.34 5.42
CA LEU A 82 0.82 -8.39 5.88
C LEU A 82 0.12 -7.69 4.70
N PHE A 83 0.89 -7.29 3.69
CA PHE A 83 0.35 -6.67 2.49
C PHE A 83 -0.63 -7.63 1.78
N ARG A 84 -0.22 -8.87 1.56
CA ARG A 84 -1.07 -9.88 0.90
C ARG A 84 -2.36 -10.12 1.66
N GLU A 85 -2.26 -10.26 2.98
CA GLU A 85 -3.41 -10.40 3.86
C GLU A 85 -4.39 -9.25 3.71
N ARG A 86 -3.86 -8.02 3.70
CA ARG A 86 -4.68 -6.81 3.59
C ARG A 86 -5.37 -6.69 2.23
N ILE A 87 -4.68 -7.03 1.15
CA ILE A 87 -5.28 -7.00 -0.19
C ILE A 87 -6.41 -8.02 -0.31
N LEU A 88 -6.23 -9.22 0.24
CA LEU A 88 -7.28 -10.23 0.26
C LEU A 88 -8.48 -9.78 1.10
N GLU A 89 -8.24 -9.07 2.18
CA GLU A 89 -9.30 -8.50 3.02
C GLU A 89 -10.08 -7.42 2.27
N GLU A 90 -9.38 -6.51 1.58
CA GLU A 90 -10.02 -5.47 0.78
C GLU A 90 -10.86 -6.08 -0.36
N LYS A 91 -10.40 -7.18 -0.93
CA LYS A 91 -11.16 -7.94 -1.95
C LYS A 91 -12.50 -8.43 -1.40
N LYS A 92 -12.54 -8.92 -0.17
CA LYS A 92 -13.78 -9.33 0.49
C LYS A 92 -14.76 -8.19 0.66
N ASN A 93 -14.26 -6.96 0.73
CA ASN A 93 -15.05 -5.74 0.84
C ASN A 93 -15.33 -5.09 -0.51
N ASP A 94 -15.26 -5.87 -1.59
CA ASP A 94 -15.56 -5.46 -2.96
C ASP A 94 -14.60 -4.42 -3.56
N THR A 95 -13.37 -4.34 -3.05
CA THR A 95 -12.34 -3.50 -3.65
C THR A 95 -11.77 -4.18 -4.88
N ILE A 96 -11.68 -3.44 -5.98
CA ILE A 96 -10.99 -3.87 -7.20
C ILE A 96 -9.54 -3.42 -7.10
N THR A 97 -8.61 -4.35 -7.14
CA THR A 97 -7.18 -4.04 -7.09
C THR A 97 -6.52 -4.37 -8.42
N ILE A 98 -5.81 -3.40 -8.97
CA ILE A 98 -4.95 -3.59 -10.14
C ILE A 98 -3.52 -3.37 -9.66
N LEU A 99 -2.69 -4.39 -9.79
CA LEU A 99 -1.29 -4.28 -9.37
C LEU A 99 -0.34 -4.82 -10.43
N THR A 100 0.85 -4.24 -10.44
CA THR A 100 1.96 -4.79 -11.21
C THR A 100 2.91 -5.48 -10.24
N SER A 101 3.52 -6.57 -10.67
CA SER A 101 4.53 -7.25 -9.86
C SER A 101 5.42 -8.13 -10.72
N HIS A 102 6.72 -8.17 -10.37
CA HIS A 102 7.66 -9.15 -10.88
C HIS A 102 7.77 -10.36 -9.93
N ASN A 103 7.10 -10.30 -8.78
CA ASN A 103 7.07 -11.39 -7.83
C ASN A 103 5.96 -12.38 -8.21
N LYS A 104 6.35 -13.55 -8.66
CA LYS A 104 5.40 -14.58 -9.10
C LYS A 104 4.46 -15.03 -7.98
N GLU A 105 4.95 -15.10 -6.75
CA GLU A 105 4.12 -15.46 -5.59
C GLU A 105 3.00 -14.45 -5.35
N ASP A 106 3.30 -13.15 -5.48
CA ASP A 106 2.26 -12.13 -5.34
C ASP A 106 1.14 -12.36 -6.35
N ILE A 107 1.52 -12.63 -7.59
CA ILE A 107 0.54 -12.88 -8.66
C ILE A 107 -0.28 -14.14 -8.36
N GLU A 108 0.38 -15.22 -7.95
CA GLU A 108 -0.32 -16.48 -7.65
C GLU A 108 -1.30 -16.36 -6.48
N ILE A 109 -0.91 -15.63 -5.43
CA ILE A 109 -1.73 -15.48 -4.23
C ILE A 109 -2.87 -14.50 -4.43
N LEU A 110 -2.61 -13.38 -5.11
CA LEU A 110 -3.53 -12.25 -5.14
C LEU A 110 -4.40 -12.17 -6.39
N ALA A 111 -3.92 -12.63 -7.54
CA ALA A 111 -4.59 -12.37 -8.81
C ALA A 111 -5.74 -13.33 -9.08
N ASP A 112 -6.89 -12.79 -9.48
CA ASP A 112 -7.99 -13.54 -10.08
C ASP A 112 -7.79 -13.65 -11.59
N GLU A 113 -7.26 -12.56 -12.19
CA GLU A 113 -6.96 -12.49 -13.62
C GLU A 113 -5.54 -11.95 -13.81
N LYS A 114 -4.86 -12.46 -14.80
CA LYS A 114 -3.48 -12.08 -15.10
C LYS A 114 -3.39 -11.53 -16.51
N ILE A 115 -2.65 -10.43 -16.65
CA ILE A 115 -2.39 -9.80 -17.94
C ILE A 115 -0.88 -9.70 -18.08
N CYS A 116 -0.33 -10.27 -19.14
CA CYS A 116 1.08 -10.11 -19.46
C CYS A 116 1.25 -8.99 -20.49
N MET A 117 2.11 -8.03 -20.17
CA MET A 117 2.40 -6.91 -21.07
C MET A 117 3.86 -6.97 -21.52
N GLU A 118 4.09 -6.69 -22.79
CA GLU A 118 5.42 -6.64 -23.36
C GLU A 118 5.47 -5.54 -24.42
N PHE A 119 6.52 -4.71 -24.35
CA PHE A 119 6.69 -3.57 -25.28
C PHE A 119 5.46 -2.66 -25.38
N GLY A 120 4.82 -2.39 -24.25
CA GLY A 120 3.65 -1.52 -24.19
C GLY A 120 2.35 -2.12 -24.74
N LYS A 121 2.35 -3.42 -25.02
CA LYS A 121 1.19 -4.14 -25.57
C LYS A 121 0.83 -5.33 -24.70
N ILE A 122 -0.45 -5.66 -24.67
CA ILE A 122 -0.92 -6.89 -24.02
C ILE A 122 -0.45 -8.07 -24.87
N LYS A 123 0.36 -8.93 -24.26
CA LYS A 123 0.86 -10.13 -24.91
C LYS A 123 -0.08 -11.30 -24.71
N GLU A 124 -0.62 -11.44 -23.51
CA GLU A 124 -1.40 -12.61 -23.12
C GLU A 124 -2.36 -12.27 -21.97
N LEU A 125 -3.56 -12.83 -22.04
CA LEU A 125 -4.53 -12.82 -20.94
C LEU A 125 -4.60 -14.24 -20.38
N MET A 126 -4.35 -14.34 -19.07
CA MET A 126 -4.35 -15.65 -18.40
C MET A 126 -5.38 -15.73 -17.28
#